data_9c931a2d4303c494b30875f86df9a9af
#
_entry.id   9c931a2d4303c494b30875f86df9a9af
#
_cell.length_a   1.000
_cell.length_b   1.000
_cell.length_c   1.000
_cell.angle_alpha   90.00
_cell.angle_beta   90.00
_cell.angle_gamma   90.00
#
_symmetry.space_group_name_H-M   'P 1'
#
loop_
_entity.id
_entity.type
_entity.pdbx_description
1 polymer ?
#
loop_
_entity_poly.entity_id
_entity_poly.type
_entity_poly.pdbx_seq_one_letter_code
_entity_poly.pdbx_strand_id
1 'polypeptide(L)'
;LPQIDTIQKQVIEIIKPLLSVQAAQICRDRTMALYRFGTAFNQEYSRLKTQRGLLDYNDLIIRTNNLLSAGEAAQWVAWKLDNGIQHLLIDEAQDTSASQWKLLRRLVDEFFDGEGASPYISPGKTSLPRTIFAVGDFKQSIYSFQGADPLVMNQNRNELSRRAKAIEADFRDVPL
;
A
#
# COMPACT_ATOMS: atom_id res chain seq x y z
N LEU A 1 -19.49 43.19 -42.44
CA LEU A 1 -20.30 44.19 -41.70
C LEU A 1 -19.87 44.18 -40.26
N PRO A 2 -19.11 45.21 -39.80
CA PRO A 2 -18.44 45.19 -38.49
C PRO A 2 -19.39 45.01 -37.29
N GLN A 3 -20.64 45.37 -37.40
CA GLN A 3 -21.64 45.22 -36.33
C GLN A 3 -22.05 43.76 -36.10
N ILE A 4 -22.09 42.93 -37.14
CA ILE A 4 -22.45 41.50 -37.03
C ILE A 4 -21.34 40.73 -36.30
N ASP A 5 -20.08 41.02 -36.62
CA ASP A 5 -18.93 40.39 -35.97
C ASP A 5 -18.84 40.72 -34.47
N THR A 6 -19.22 41.93 -34.09
CA THR A 6 -19.26 42.37 -32.70
C THR A 6 -20.36 41.64 -31.92
N ILE A 7 -21.55 41.51 -32.49
CA ILE A 7 -22.66 40.79 -31.87
C ILE A 7 -22.34 39.30 -31.74
N GLN A 8 -21.71 38.66 -32.75
CA GLN A 8 -21.30 37.27 -32.68
C GLN A 8 -20.28 37.04 -31.55
N LYS A 9 -19.28 37.90 -31.39
CA LYS A 9 -18.32 37.82 -30.31
C LYS A 9 -18.98 37.92 -28.92
N GLN A 10 -19.89 38.86 -28.74
CA GLN A 10 -20.64 39.03 -27.50
C GLN A 10 -21.48 37.78 -27.16
N VAL A 11 -22.17 37.21 -28.15
CA VAL A 11 -22.96 36.01 -27.99
C VAL A 11 -22.07 34.81 -27.59
N ILE A 12 -20.91 34.66 -28.24
CA ILE A 12 -19.94 33.59 -27.90
C ILE A 12 -19.44 33.75 -26.49
N GLU A 13 -19.13 34.96 -26.05
CA GLU A 13 -18.65 35.18 -24.66
C GLU A 13 -19.71 34.86 -23.60
N ILE A 14 -20.99 35.03 -23.91
CA ILE A 14 -22.09 34.65 -23.02
C ILE A 14 -22.33 33.14 -23.04
N ILE A 15 -22.25 32.50 -24.20
CA ILE A 15 -22.59 31.07 -24.35
C ILE A 15 -21.49 30.17 -23.83
N LYS A 16 -20.20 30.49 -24.03
CA LYS A 16 -19.07 29.67 -23.57
C LYS A 16 -19.15 29.29 -22.10
N PRO A 17 -19.34 30.21 -21.14
CA PRO A 17 -19.44 29.85 -19.73
C PRO A 17 -20.66 28.97 -19.42
N LEU A 18 -21.77 29.17 -20.12
CA LEU A 18 -22.98 28.33 -19.95
C LEU A 18 -22.72 26.90 -20.42
N LEU A 19 -22.04 26.71 -21.54
CA LEU A 19 -21.65 25.38 -22.03
C LEU A 19 -20.66 24.67 -21.06
N SER A 20 -19.74 25.43 -20.49
CA SER A 20 -18.81 24.86 -19.52
C SER A 20 -19.52 24.42 -18.22
N VAL A 21 -20.48 25.20 -17.73
CA VAL A 21 -21.30 24.81 -16.57
C VAL A 21 -22.15 23.58 -16.89
N GLN A 22 -22.76 23.51 -18.05
CA GLN A 22 -23.54 22.36 -18.49
C GLN A 22 -22.64 21.08 -18.57
N ALA A 23 -21.46 21.20 -19.16
CA ALA A 23 -20.51 20.10 -19.25
C ALA A 23 -20.06 19.62 -17.86
N ALA A 24 -19.80 20.55 -16.93
CA ALA A 24 -19.46 20.24 -15.55
C ALA A 24 -20.61 19.52 -14.81
N GLN A 25 -21.86 19.95 -15.04
CA GLN A 25 -23.04 19.28 -14.46
C GLN A 25 -23.18 17.85 -14.99
N ILE A 26 -23.07 17.64 -16.28
CA ILE A 26 -23.12 16.30 -16.89
C ILE A 26 -22.01 15.41 -16.35
N CYS A 27 -20.79 15.93 -16.23
CA CYS A 27 -19.65 15.20 -15.67
C CYS A 27 -19.93 14.81 -14.22
N ARG A 28 -20.39 15.73 -13.38
CA ARG A 28 -20.78 15.48 -12.00
C ARG A 28 -21.84 14.39 -11.90
N ASP A 29 -22.91 14.49 -12.66
CA ASP A 29 -24.02 13.55 -12.57
C ASP A 29 -23.62 12.13 -13.01
N ARG A 30 -22.79 12.02 -14.05
CA ARG A 30 -22.20 10.75 -14.47
C ARG A 30 -21.25 10.18 -13.43
N THR A 31 -20.41 11.01 -12.83
CA THR A 31 -19.49 10.60 -11.75
C THR A 31 -20.28 10.10 -10.54
N MET A 32 -21.34 10.81 -10.15
CA MET A 32 -22.20 10.39 -9.04
C MET A 32 -22.93 9.08 -9.33
N ALA A 33 -23.41 8.88 -10.56
CA ALA A 33 -24.03 7.62 -10.97
C ALA A 33 -23.03 6.46 -10.92
N LEU A 34 -21.82 6.66 -11.43
CA LEU A 34 -20.74 5.66 -11.37
C LEU A 34 -20.36 5.33 -9.92
N TYR A 35 -20.26 6.33 -9.06
CA TYR A 35 -19.97 6.13 -7.65
C TYR A 35 -21.05 5.31 -6.94
N ARG A 36 -22.33 5.62 -7.17
CA ARG A 36 -23.45 4.86 -6.63
C ARG A 36 -23.46 3.41 -7.11
N PHE A 37 -23.25 3.23 -8.41
CA PHE A 37 -23.13 1.88 -8.99
C PHE A 37 -21.96 1.11 -8.37
N GLY A 38 -20.77 1.69 -8.31
CA GLY A 38 -19.59 1.05 -7.74
C GLY A 38 -19.77 0.68 -6.27
N THR A 39 -20.42 1.56 -5.49
CA THR A 39 -20.74 1.29 -4.08
C THR A 39 -21.70 0.11 -3.95
N ALA A 40 -22.79 0.10 -4.71
CA ALA A 40 -23.78 -1.00 -4.69
C ALA A 40 -23.15 -2.31 -5.16
N PHE A 41 -22.33 -2.27 -6.21
CA PHE A 41 -21.59 -3.42 -6.71
C PHE A 41 -20.66 -4.02 -5.64
N ASN A 42 -19.85 -3.18 -4.99
CA ASN A 42 -18.91 -3.63 -3.95
C ASN A 42 -19.64 -4.22 -2.72
N GLN A 43 -20.77 -3.63 -2.35
CA GLN A 43 -21.60 -4.15 -1.25
C GLN A 43 -22.13 -5.55 -1.58
N GLU A 44 -22.70 -5.71 -2.79
CA GLU A 44 -23.24 -7.00 -3.24
C GLU A 44 -22.14 -8.06 -3.44
N TYR A 45 -21.01 -7.67 -4.03
CA TYR A 45 -19.84 -8.54 -4.17
C TYR A 45 -19.36 -9.05 -2.80
N SER A 46 -19.20 -8.16 -1.82
CA SER A 46 -18.78 -8.52 -0.47
C SER A 46 -19.81 -9.41 0.22
N ARG A 47 -21.10 -9.14 0.04
CA ARG A 47 -22.19 -9.97 0.56
C ARG A 47 -22.13 -11.39 0.01
N LEU A 48 -21.97 -11.55 -1.30
CA LEU A 48 -21.87 -12.84 -1.98
C LEU A 48 -20.63 -13.62 -1.54
N LYS A 49 -19.47 -12.97 -1.41
CA LYS A 49 -18.25 -13.59 -0.88
C LYS A 49 -18.51 -14.15 0.53
N THR A 50 -19.07 -13.34 1.40
CA THR A 50 -19.37 -13.74 2.79
C THR A 50 -20.33 -14.92 2.84
N GLN A 51 -21.41 -14.89 2.07
CA GLN A 51 -22.39 -15.99 2.02
C GLN A 51 -21.80 -17.32 1.52
N ARG A 52 -20.83 -17.25 0.61
CA ARG A 52 -20.18 -18.43 0.03
C ARG A 52 -18.92 -18.86 0.78
N GLY A 53 -18.51 -18.13 1.81
CA GLY A 53 -17.27 -18.38 2.54
C GLY A 53 -16.01 -18.18 1.68
N LEU A 54 -16.08 -17.32 0.65
CA LEU A 54 -14.98 -17.06 -0.28
C LEU A 54 -14.19 -15.81 0.12
N LEU A 55 -12.91 -15.86 -0.14
CA LEU A 55 -11.98 -14.73 0.04
C LEU A 55 -11.19 -14.52 -1.26
N ASP A 56 -11.00 -13.27 -1.64
CA ASP A 56 -10.03 -12.92 -2.66
C ASP A 56 -8.66 -12.59 -2.02
N TYR A 57 -7.64 -12.39 -2.85
CA TYR A 57 -6.27 -12.07 -2.36
C TYR A 57 -6.21 -10.80 -1.52
N ASN A 58 -7.02 -9.80 -1.86
CA ASN A 58 -7.06 -8.55 -1.11
C ASN A 58 -7.71 -8.75 0.27
N ASP A 59 -8.75 -9.59 0.37
CA ASP A 59 -9.34 -9.98 1.65
C ASP A 59 -8.31 -10.65 2.56
N LEU A 60 -7.46 -11.52 2.01
CA LEU A 60 -6.41 -12.19 2.78
C LEU A 60 -5.44 -11.16 3.38
N ILE A 61 -4.97 -10.20 2.58
CA ILE A 61 -4.07 -9.14 3.04
C ILE A 61 -4.74 -8.28 4.11
N ILE A 62 -5.99 -7.86 3.87
CA ILE A 62 -6.74 -7.01 4.82
C ILE A 62 -6.97 -7.76 6.13
N ARG A 63 -7.45 -9.00 6.07
CA ARG A 63 -7.73 -9.82 7.27
C ARG A 63 -6.47 -10.11 8.06
N THR A 64 -5.36 -10.41 7.40
CA THR A 64 -4.07 -10.63 8.07
C THR A 64 -3.55 -9.33 8.72
N ASN A 65 -3.66 -8.20 8.01
CA ASN A 65 -3.33 -6.91 8.62
C ASN A 65 -4.19 -6.61 9.85
N ASN A 66 -5.48 -6.92 9.81
CA ASN A 66 -6.39 -6.72 10.94
C ASN A 66 -6.06 -7.68 12.10
N LEU A 67 -5.75 -8.94 11.81
CA LEU A 67 -5.35 -9.93 12.81
C LEU A 67 -4.07 -9.49 13.56
N LEU A 68 -3.11 -8.93 12.85
CA LEU A 68 -1.85 -8.45 13.42
C LEU A 68 -1.95 -7.02 13.99
N SER A 69 -3.15 -6.37 13.97
CA SER A 69 -3.27 -4.93 14.30
C SER A 69 -3.67 -4.65 15.73
N ALA A 70 -4.40 -5.51 16.41
CA ALA A 70 -5.02 -5.17 17.69
C ALA A 70 -5.40 -6.40 18.52
N GLY A 71 -5.24 -6.25 19.84
CA GLY A 71 -5.73 -7.19 20.84
C GLY A 71 -4.76 -8.33 21.21
N GLU A 72 -5.16 -9.11 22.17
CA GLU A 72 -4.37 -10.23 22.70
C GLU A 72 -4.05 -11.29 21.65
N ALA A 73 -4.96 -11.52 20.69
CA ALA A 73 -4.75 -12.43 19.57
C ALA A 73 -3.60 -11.97 18.68
N ALA A 74 -3.47 -10.65 18.44
CA ALA A 74 -2.38 -10.10 17.63
C ALA A 74 -1.01 -10.33 18.30
N GLN A 75 -0.92 -10.10 19.61
CA GLN A 75 0.31 -10.32 20.38
C GLN A 75 0.71 -11.80 20.37
N TRP A 76 -0.27 -12.71 20.57
CA TRP A 76 0.00 -14.15 20.53
C TRP A 76 0.46 -14.62 19.14
N VAL A 77 -0.16 -14.14 18.07
CA VAL A 77 0.23 -14.47 16.69
C VAL A 77 1.61 -13.89 16.37
N ALA A 78 1.88 -12.65 16.74
CA ALA A 78 3.20 -12.01 16.58
C ALA A 78 4.28 -12.81 17.31
N TRP A 79 4.07 -13.18 18.58
CA TRP A 79 4.98 -14.01 19.35
C TRP A 79 5.22 -15.38 18.71
N LYS A 80 4.17 -16.01 18.17
CA LYS A 80 4.31 -17.32 17.51
C LYS A 80 5.08 -17.22 16.19
N LEU A 81 4.89 -16.14 15.43
CA LEU A 81 5.61 -15.87 14.19
C LEU A 81 7.07 -15.47 14.45
N ASP A 82 7.32 -14.72 15.50
CA ASP A 82 8.66 -14.31 15.91
C ASP A 82 9.61 -15.50 16.16
N ASN A 83 9.08 -16.57 16.74
CA ASN A 83 9.85 -17.81 16.93
C ASN A 83 10.04 -18.64 15.64
N GLY A 84 9.41 -18.27 14.52
CA GLY A 84 9.44 -19.04 13.28
C GLY A 84 10.14 -18.34 12.11
N ILE A 85 10.11 -17.00 12.08
CA ILE A 85 10.65 -16.22 10.96
C ILE A 85 11.99 -15.60 11.40
N GLN A 86 13.08 -16.03 10.79
CA GLN A 86 14.42 -15.47 11.03
C GLN A 86 14.95 -14.67 9.85
N HIS A 87 14.53 -15.03 8.64
CA HIS A 87 14.98 -14.40 7.41
C HIS A 87 13.78 -14.02 6.54
N LEU A 88 13.73 -12.79 6.08
CA LEU A 88 12.72 -12.30 5.15
C LEU A 88 13.38 -11.94 3.84
N LEU A 89 12.92 -12.58 2.75
CA LEU A 89 13.31 -12.27 1.38
C LEU A 89 12.10 -11.68 0.65
N ILE A 90 12.27 -10.49 0.10
CA ILE A 90 11.25 -9.78 -0.68
C ILE A 90 11.81 -9.64 -2.10
N ASP A 91 11.17 -10.31 -3.04
CA ASP A 91 11.46 -10.18 -4.47
C ASP A 91 10.43 -9.25 -5.11
N GLU A 92 10.81 -8.59 -6.20
CA GLU A 92 9.96 -7.63 -6.92
C GLU A 92 9.35 -6.57 -5.99
N ALA A 93 10.16 -6.04 -5.10
CA ALA A 93 9.71 -5.13 -4.03
C ALA A 93 9.01 -3.86 -4.56
N GLN A 94 9.30 -3.43 -5.82
CA GLN A 94 8.64 -2.30 -6.47
C GLN A 94 7.16 -2.56 -6.77
N ASP A 95 6.75 -3.83 -6.89
CA ASP A 95 5.37 -4.23 -7.19
C ASP A 95 4.56 -4.58 -5.92
N THR A 96 5.18 -4.41 -4.76
CA THR A 96 4.54 -4.64 -3.46
C THR A 96 3.66 -3.46 -3.06
N SER A 97 2.37 -3.70 -2.83
CA SER A 97 1.43 -2.66 -2.42
C SER A 97 1.68 -2.14 -1.00
N ALA A 98 1.16 -0.95 -0.69
CA ALA A 98 1.26 -0.36 0.64
C ALA A 98 0.68 -1.27 1.75
N SER A 99 -0.39 -2.01 1.44
CA SER A 99 -1.02 -2.96 2.37
C SER A 99 -0.14 -4.18 2.65
N GLN A 100 0.56 -4.69 1.63
CA GLN A 100 1.54 -5.76 1.78
C GLN A 100 2.77 -5.28 2.55
N TRP A 101 3.30 -4.09 2.24
CA TRP A 101 4.39 -3.50 3.01
C TRP A 101 4.04 -3.30 4.48
N LYS A 102 2.78 -2.90 4.78
CA LYS A 102 2.30 -2.81 6.16
C LYS A 102 2.34 -4.15 6.88
N LEU A 103 1.94 -5.22 6.18
CA LEU A 103 2.03 -6.59 6.71
C LEU A 103 3.47 -7.01 6.95
N LEU A 104 4.35 -6.83 5.95
CA LEU A 104 5.76 -7.18 6.04
C LEU A 104 6.46 -6.47 7.20
N ARG A 105 6.20 -5.17 7.38
CA ARG A 105 6.75 -4.41 8.52
C ARG A 105 6.39 -5.03 9.86
N ARG A 106 5.14 -5.44 10.04
CA ARG A 106 4.70 -6.07 11.28
C ARG A 106 5.37 -7.41 11.56
N LEU A 107 5.62 -8.18 10.51
CA LEU A 107 6.35 -9.46 10.64
C LEU A 107 7.80 -9.26 11.08
N VAL A 108 8.38 -8.11 10.75
CA VAL A 108 9.79 -7.80 11.09
C VAL A 108 9.94 -6.79 12.23
N ASP A 109 8.85 -6.31 12.82
CA ASP A 109 8.92 -5.37 13.93
C ASP A 109 9.78 -5.94 15.08
N GLU A 110 9.59 -7.20 15.40
CA GLU A 110 10.37 -7.91 16.43
C GLU A 110 11.86 -8.09 16.07
N PHE A 111 12.24 -7.89 14.78
CA PHE A 111 13.67 -7.92 14.39
C PHE A 111 14.43 -6.71 14.93
N PHE A 112 13.70 -5.62 15.21
CA PHE A 112 14.25 -4.36 15.67
C PHE A 112 13.95 -4.04 17.13
N ASP A 113 13.10 -4.85 17.79
CA ASP A 113 12.64 -4.62 19.14
C ASP A 113 13.02 -5.81 20.05
N GLY A 114 13.26 -5.54 21.32
CA GLY A 114 13.50 -6.56 22.35
C GLY A 114 14.83 -7.35 22.23
N GLU A 115 14.83 -8.57 22.73
CA GLU A 115 16.01 -9.45 22.71
C GLU A 115 16.41 -9.88 21.28
N GLY A 116 15.48 -9.85 20.33
CA GLY A 116 15.70 -10.15 18.91
C GLY A 116 16.46 -9.05 18.15
N ALA A 117 16.46 -7.84 18.70
CA ALA A 117 17.13 -6.68 18.10
C ALA A 117 18.65 -6.64 18.40
N SER A 118 19.14 -7.46 19.32
CA SER A 118 20.56 -7.43 19.67
C SER A 118 21.42 -8.11 18.60
N PRO A 119 22.37 -7.40 17.98
CA PRO A 119 23.37 -8.00 17.10
C PRO A 119 24.35 -8.90 17.87
N TYR A 120 24.34 -8.82 19.20
CA TYR A 120 25.20 -9.63 20.09
C TYR A 120 24.45 -10.88 20.53
N ILE A 121 24.94 -12.03 20.09
CA ILE A 121 24.52 -13.33 20.59
C ILE A 121 25.02 -13.44 22.04
N SER A 122 24.10 -13.51 22.99
CA SER A 122 24.47 -13.80 24.38
C SER A 122 25.20 -15.16 24.45
N PRO A 123 26.29 -15.28 25.21
CA PRO A 123 27.02 -16.55 25.34
C PRO A 123 26.06 -17.68 25.74
N GLY A 124 25.89 -18.68 24.86
CA GLY A 124 25.01 -19.83 25.07
C GLY A 124 23.71 -19.85 24.28
N LYS A 125 23.35 -18.81 23.55
CA LYS A 125 22.24 -18.82 22.56
C LYS A 125 22.82 -18.89 21.16
N THR A 126 22.52 -19.94 20.42
CA THR A 126 22.87 -20.15 18.99
C THR A 126 21.79 -19.56 18.05
N SER A 127 21.31 -18.33 18.29
CA SER A 127 20.41 -17.72 17.36
C SER A 127 21.21 -17.04 16.23
N LEU A 128 20.97 -17.46 15.00
CA LEU A 128 21.50 -16.77 13.82
C LEU A 128 20.90 -15.35 13.76
N PRO A 129 21.66 -14.37 13.27
CA PRO A 129 21.16 -13.00 13.12
C PRO A 129 19.97 -12.99 12.16
N ARG A 130 18.93 -12.27 12.54
CA ARG A 130 17.75 -12.07 11.66
C ARG A 130 18.12 -11.16 10.50
N THR A 131 17.62 -11.48 9.31
CA THR A 131 17.95 -10.72 8.10
C THR A 131 16.71 -10.36 7.29
N ILE A 132 16.77 -9.19 6.66
CA ILE A 132 15.80 -8.74 5.66
C ILE A 132 16.57 -8.46 4.39
N PHE A 133 16.15 -9.07 3.29
CA PHE A 133 16.71 -8.85 1.97
C PHE A 133 15.57 -8.48 1.02
N ALA A 134 15.66 -7.33 0.37
CA ALA A 134 14.66 -6.86 -0.60
C ALA A 134 15.33 -6.52 -1.92
N VAL A 135 14.79 -7.06 -3.01
CA VAL A 135 15.25 -6.79 -4.38
C VAL A 135 14.10 -6.15 -5.15
N GLY A 136 14.42 -5.15 -5.96
CA GLY A 136 13.45 -4.51 -6.84
C GLY A 136 14.08 -3.40 -7.68
N ASP A 137 13.53 -3.16 -8.86
CA ASP A 137 13.89 -2.08 -9.75
C ASP A 137 12.70 -1.14 -9.96
N PHE A 138 12.83 0.11 -9.52
CA PHE A 138 11.79 1.13 -9.66
C PHE A 138 11.35 1.37 -11.11
N LYS A 139 12.23 1.16 -12.07
CA LYS A 139 11.97 1.37 -13.50
C LYS A 139 11.09 0.26 -14.08
N GLN A 140 11.02 -0.89 -13.42
CA GLN A 140 10.25 -2.06 -13.85
C GLN A 140 8.87 -2.14 -13.20
N SER A 141 8.49 -1.21 -12.34
CA SER A 141 7.15 -1.21 -11.72
C SER A 141 6.05 -0.98 -12.75
N ILE A 142 5.20 -1.97 -12.94
CA ILE A 142 4.07 -1.95 -13.88
C ILE A 142 2.72 -2.20 -13.20
N TYR A 143 2.69 -2.48 -11.90
CA TYR A 143 1.49 -2.87 -11.16
C TYR A 143 0.87 -1.73 -10.35
N SER A 144 1.03 -0.47 -10.77
CA SER A 144 0.42 0.69 -10.11
C SER A 144 -1.11 0.59 -10.03
N PHE A 145 -1.75 -0.03 -11.04
CA PHE A 145 -3.20 -0.29 -11.05
C PHE A 145 -3.66 -1.32 -9.99
N GLN A 146 -2.74 -2.09 -9.41
CA GLN A 146 -2.99 -2.99 -8.28
C GLN A 146 -2.55 -2.39 -6.93
N GLY A 147 -2.20 -1.11 -6.90
CA GLY A 147 -1.79 -0.39 -5.69
C GLY A 147 -0.31 -0.50 -5.35
N ALA A 148 0.52 -1.00 -6.28
CA ALA A 148 1.96 -0.86 -6.18
C ALA A 148 2.35 0.61 -6.39
N ASP A 149 3.23 1.12 -5.54
CA ASP A 149 3.76 2.48 -5.63
C ASP A 149 5.26 2.45 -5.32
N PRO A 150 6.11 2.78 -6.30
CA PRO A 150 7.55 2.85 -6.11
C PRO A 150 7.99 3.79 -4.98
N LEU A 151 7.20 4.83 -4.69
CA LEU A 151 7.47 5.72 -3.56
C LEU A 151 7.36 4.98 -2.22
N VAL A 152 6.42 4.05 -2.11
CA VAL A 152 6.24 3.23 -0.90
C VAL A 152 7.46 2.32 -0.68
N MET A 153 8.04 1.74 -1.72
CA MET A 153 9.29 0.98 -1.62
C MET A 153 10.42 1.85 -1.07
N ASN A 154 10.63 3.06 -1.61
CA ASN A 154 11.64 4.00 -1.12
C ASN A 154 11.42 4.39 0.35
N GLN A 155 10.18 4.66 0.73
CA GLN A 155 9.85 4.98 2.12
C GLN A 155 10.19 3.82 3.06
N ASN A 156 9.85 2.58 2.67
CA ASN A 156 10.17 1.39 3.47
C ASN A 156 11.67 1.13 3.55
N ARG A 157 12.43 1.31 2.44
CA ARG A 157 13.89 1.23 2.46
C ARG A 157 14.50 2.21 3.46
N ASN A 158 14.07 3.46 3.41
CA ASN A 158 14.57 4.50 4.31
C ASN A 158 14.21 4.21 5.78
N GLU A 159 13.01 3.71 6.03
CA GLU A 159 12.56 3.33 7.38
C GLU A 159 13.36 2.14 7.92
N LEU A 160 13.57 1.09 7.12
CA LEU A 160 14.39 -0.06 7.50
C LEU A 160 15.85 0.35 7.76
N SER A 161 16.42 1.23 6.92
CA SER A 161 17.76 1.79 7.14
C SER A 161 17.84 2.56 8.47
N ARG A 162 16.85 3.38 8.77
CA ARG A 162 16.81 4.13 10.02
C ARG A 162 16.73 3.20 11.25
N ARG A 163 15.88 2.17 11.18
CA ARG A 163 15.70 1.20 12.26
C ARG A 163 16.95 0.35 12.46
N ALA A 164 17.56 -0.13 11.39
CA ALA A 164 18.81 -0.87 11.47
C ALA A 164 19.94 -0.07 12.15
N LYS A 165 20.10 1.20 11.75
CA LYS A 165 21.07 2.10 12.37
C LYS A 165 20.80 2.36 13.85
N ALA A 166 19.54 2.40 14.26
CA ALA A 166 19.17 2.65 15.67
C ALA A 166 19.59 1.48 16.59
N ILE A 167 19.73 0.27 16.07
CA ILE A 167 20.18 -0.92 16.81
C ILE A 167 21.61 -1.34 16.43
N GLU A 168 22.36 -0.48 15.74
CA GLU A 168 23.72 -0.72 15.28
C GLU A 168 23.85 -1.98 14.35
N ALA A 169 22.75 -2.36 13.67
CA ALA A 169 22.75 -3.44 12.70
C ALA A 169 23.28 -2.97 11.33
N ASP A 170 23.88 -3.89 10.58
CA ASP A 170 24.41 -3.62 9.24
C ASP A 170 23.24 -3.39 8.24
N PHE A 171 23.32 -2.30 7.51
CA PHE A 171 22.40 -1.98 6.43
C PHE A 171 23.20 -1.68 5.15
N ARG A 172 22.96 -2.44 4.09
CA ARG A 172 23.61 -2.28 2.80
C ARG A 172 22.57 -1.97 1.74
N ASP A 173 22.81 -0.88 1.02
CA ASP A 173 22.08 -0.52 -0.19
C ASP A 173 22.99 -0.78 -1.38
N VAL A 174 22.61 -1.73 -2.22
CA VAL A 174 23.41 -2.16 -3.37
C VAL A 174 22.66 -1.76 -4.64
N PRO A 175 23.07 -0.71 -5.34
CA PRO A 175 22.45 -0.34 -6.61
C PRO A 175 22.71 -1.43 -7.66
N LEU A 176 21.66 -1.75 -8.44
CA LEU A 176 21.71 -2.63 -9.60
C LEU A 176 22.14 -1.87 -10.86
#